data_3d19404a8419935990d29856efd89330
#
_entry.id   3d19404a8419935990d29856efd89330
#
_cell.length_a   1.000
_cell.length_b   1.000
_cell.length_c   1.000
_cell.angle_alpha   90.00
_cell.angle_beta   90.00
_cell.angle_gamma   90.00
#
_symmetry.space_group_name_H-M   'P 1'
#
loop_
_entity.id
_entity.type
_entity.pdbx_description
1 polymer ?
#
loop_
_entity_poly.entity_id
_entity_poly.type
_entity_poly.pdbx_seq_one_letter_code
_entity_poly.pdbx_strand_id
1 'polypeptide(L)'
;SAPSYVNTGNEETHNYTGRGGRYTDYAEDIYVGYKWYETADEEHYFDNLVLNSYGHKKEGYDAVVQYPFGYGLSYTSFKWTLDSVMKGDTKLSGNEELGKDDTLIFKVWVENTGNFSGKDVVQLYFNPPYTKGGIEKASQNLIDFQKTSLLNPGQGEEITLTAKVSDLASYDTYDKNNNGFMGYEVEEGNYTFSLRTDSHHLKDDSSAFEKKFKVSQSYQYDKDPVTGNEVKNRFTTYTNSTSGASSTIYEPQAKYAISIEGNDPDNNYNQGITYLSRADFEGTFPKKTKIRNMSKEMYENTFKVHDPFIDETDEMPITGSTETNYTLQDVKGLPYDDPKWDKLIQQLTVQELGDLSGKGGFGTIAIDKIGKPKTTDSDGGTGFTSSIASGDGGHATKYPAASTIAQTWDWKKAYKWGNAIGEEGKALNIQGWYA
;
A
#
# COMPACT_ATOMS: atom_id res chain seq x y z
N SER A 1 -16.60 4.83 6.61
CA SER A 1 -15.20 5.04 6.27
C SER A 1 -14.42 5.37 7.52
N ALA A 2 -13.21 4.84 7.66
CA ALA A 2 -12.31 5.24 8.73
C ALA A 2 -12.21 6.77 8.74
N PRO A 3 -12.16 7.41 9.89
CA PRO A 3 -11.99 8.84 9.95
C PRO A 3 -10.72 9.22 9.18
N SER A 4 -10.85 10.07 8.20
CA SER A 4 -9.70 10.61 7.49
C SER A 4 -9.13 11.74 8.32
N TYR A 5 -7.96 11.56 8.83
CA TYR A 5 -7.19 12.60 9.53
C TYR A 5 -6.39 13.43 8.58
N VAL A 6 -6.44 13.05 7.34
CA VAL A 6 -5.85 13.79 6.27
C VAL A 6 -6.52 15.14 6.23
N ASN A 7 -5.79 16.16 6.53
CA ASN A 7 -6.26 17.49 6.33
C ASN A 7 -6.25 17.83 4.85
N THR A 8 -7.33 17.50 4.19
CA THR A 8 -7.60 17.95 2.82
C THR A 8 -8.05 19.39 2.77
N GLY A 9 -7.97 20.12 3.88
CA GLY A 9 -8.54 21.44 4.07
C GLY A 9 -8.59 22.29 2.84
N ASN A 10 -9.80 22.57 2.40
CA ASN A 10 -10.09 23.50 1.32
C ASN A 10 -9.97 24.97 1.77
N GLU A 11 -9.57 25.19 3.01
CA GLU A 11 -9.68 26.48 3.63
C GLU A 11 -8.35 27.18 3.65
N GLU A 12 -8.42 28.43 3.36
CA GLU A 12 -7.42 29.47 3.33
C GLU A 12 -5.97 28.99 3.36
N THR A 13 -5.45 28.85 2.18
CA THR A 13 -4.01 28.73 1.97
C THR A 13 -3.34 29.95 2.55
N HIS A 14 -2.79 29.86 3.73
CA HIS A 14 -1.72 30.76 4.09
C HIS A 14 -0.52 30.41 3.23
N ASN A 15 -0.48 31.14 2.17
CA ASN A 15 0.47 31.03 1.12
C ASN A 15 1.69 31.82 1.53
N TYR A 16 2.70 31.18 2.01
CA TYR A 16 3.90 31.86 2.40
C TYR A 16 4.55 32.62 1.23
N THR A 17 4.37 32.15 0.00
CA THR A 17 4.96 32.76 -1.20
C THR A 17 3.94 33.31 -2.18
N GLY A 18 2.66 33.41 -1.82
CA GLY A 18 1.60 33.67 -2.79
C GLY A 18 1.15 32.40 -3.54
N ARG A 19 1.73 31.22 -3.31
CA ARG A 19 1.44 29.98 -4.05
C ARG A 19 0.85 28.84 -3.21
N GLY A 20 0.70 28.97 -1.90
CA GLY A 20 0.12 27.98 -1.00
C GLY A 20 0.90 26.68 -0.89
N GLY A 21 1.58 26.47 0.22
CA GLY A 21 2.12 25.17 0.58
C GLY A 21 1.26 24.54 1.66
N ARG A 22 0.70 23.36 1.39
CA ARG A 22 -0.01 22.53 2.37
C ARG A 22 0.69 21.21 2.49
N TYR A 23 0.59 20.60 3.64
CA TYR A 23 1.02 19.23 3.85
C TYR A 23 0.01 18.46 4.66
N THR A 24 0.09 17.17 4.58
CA THR A 24 -0.79 16.23 5.23
C THR A 24 0.02 15.30 6.11
N ASP A 25 -0.43 15.15 7.34
CA ASP A 25 0.11 14.16 8.28
C ASP A 25 -0.76 12.90 8.19
N TYR A 26 -0.14 11.76 7.94
CA TYR A 26 -0.81 10.44 7.97
C TYR A 26 -0.78 9.89 9.40
N ALA A 27 -1.49 10.59 10.31
CA ALA A 27 -1.49 10.27 11.73
C ALA A 27 -2.15 8.92 12.07
N GLU A 28 -2.92 8.36 11.14
CA GLU A 28 -3.50 7.02 11.26
C GLU A 28 -2.48 5.89 11.18
N ASP A 29 -1.25 6.18 10.72
CA ASP A 29 -0.17 5.20 10.55
C ASP A 29 -0.64 3.96 9.76
N ILE A 30 -0.42 2.75 10.28
CA ILE A 30 -0.85 1.49 9.66
C ILE A 30 -2.36 1.23 9.77
N TYR A 31 -3.08 2.01 10.59
CA TYR A 31 -4.50 1.78 10.90
C TYR A 31 -5.41 2.44 9.88
N VAL A 32 -5.39 1.94 8.65
CA VAL A 32 -6.22 2.43 7.54
C VAL A 32 -7.28 1.41 7.13
N GLY A 33 -8.45 1.90 6.74
CA GLY A 33 -9.55 1.04 6.27
C GLY A 33 -9.98 0.03 7.33
N TYR A 34 -10.16 -1.23 6.93
CA TYR A 34 -10.60 -2.29 7.83
C TYR A 34 -9.63 -2.55 9.00
N LYS A 35 -8.34 -2.35 8.80
CA LYS A 35 -7.33 -2.53 9.85
C LYS A 35 -7.62 -1.65 11.07
N TRP A 36 -8.11 -0.43 10.83
CA TRP A 36 -8.54 0.45 11.91
C TRP A 36 -9.77 -0.10 12.63
N TYR A 37 -10.81 -0.47 11.88
CA TYR A 37 -12.06 -0.93 12.47
C TYR A 37 -11.88 -2.23 13.26
N GLU A 38 -11.20 -3.21 12.68
CA GLU A 38 -10.98 -4.51 13.34
C GLU A 38 -10.08 -4.36 14.58
N THR A 39 -9.06 -3.49 14.52
CA THR A 39 -8.20 -3.27 15.68
C THR A 39 -8.91 -2.47 16.78
N ALA A 40 -9.72 -1.49 16.41
CA ALA A 40 -10.51 -0.71 17.35
C ALA A 40 -11.54 -1.58 18.08
N ASP A 41 -12.14 -2.54 17.39
CA ASP A 41 -13.04 -3.51 17.98
C ASP A 41 -12.32 -4.46 18.94
N GLU A 42 -11.18 -5.02 18.54
CA GLU A 42 -10.31 -5.84 19.38
C GLU A 42 -9.86 -5.11 20.66
N GLU A 43 -9.63 -3.80 20.58
CA GLU A 43 -9.28 -2.94 21.72
C GLU A 43 -10.51 -2.38 22.46
N HIS A 44 -11.70 -2.92 22.22
CA HIS A 44 -12.95 -2.56 22.90
C HIS A 44 -13.37 -1.09 22.75
N TYR A 45 -12.88 -0.42 21.71
CA TYR A 45 -13.16 1.01 21.47
C TYR A 45 -14.64 1.27 21.13
N PHE A 46 -15.33 0.26 20.59
CA PHE A 46 -16.72 0.38 20.18
C PHE A 46 -17.74 -0.17 21.19
N ASP A 47 -17.32 -0.83 22.26
CA ASP A 47 -18.22 -1.57 23.18
C ASP A 47 -19.43 -0.77 23.70
N ASN A 48 -19.25 0.54 23.90
CA ASN A 48 -20.29 1.41 24.41
C ASN A 48 -21.03 2.21 23.34
N LEU A 49 -20.74 1.98 22.07
CA LEU A 49 -21.38 2.69 20.98
C LEU A 49 -22.75 2.09 20.69
N VAL A 50 -23.74 2.97 20.59
CA VAL A 50 -25.12 2.61 20.24
C VAL A 50 -25.62 3.57 19.18
N LEU A 51 -25.99 3.03 18.03
CA LEU A 51 -26.65 3.76 16.96
C LEU A 51 -28.13 3.38 16.92
N ASN A 52 -29.00 4.37 17.07
CA ASN A 52 -30.44 4.22 16.84
C ASN A 52 -30.79 4.99 15.55
N SER A 53 -31.09 4.30 14.49
CA SER A 53 -31.45 4.91 13.21
C SER A 53 -32.62 4.17 12.58
N TYR A 54 -33.65 4.92 12.17
CA TYR A 54 -34.84 4.38 11.51
C TYR A 54 -35.51 3.19 12.26
N GLY A 55 -35.48 3.22 13.61
CA GLY A 55 -36.06 2.15 14.43
C GLY A 55 -35.21 0.89 14.60
N HIS A 56 -34.00 0.89 14.05
CA HIS A 56 -33.02 -0.18 14.22
C HIS A 56 -31.95 0.25 15.23
N LYS A 57 -31.74 -0.55 16.27
CA LYS A 57 -30.62 -0.39 17.20
C LYS A 57 -29.46 -1.23 16.73
N LYS A 58 -28.30 -0.62 16.64
CA LYS A 58 -27.00 -1.28 16.40
C LYS A 58 -26.04 -0.93 17.52
N GLU A 59 -25.21 -1.86 17.94
CA GLU A 59 -24.29 -1.73 19.06
C GLU A 59 -22.88 -2.17 18.64
N GLY A 60 -21.88 -1.67 19.36
CA GLY A 60 -20.49 -2.04 19.14
C GLY A 60 -20.00 -1.81 17.71
N TYR A 61 -19.33 -2.79 17.15
CA TYR A 61 -18.82 -2.78 15.77
C TYR A 61 -19.92 -2.47 14.74
N ASP A 62 -21.09 -3.09 14.87
CA ASP A 62 -22.23 -2.88 13.96
C ASP A 62 -22.80 -1.45 13.97
N ALA A 63 -22.54 -0.68 15.03
CA ALA A 63 -22.93 0.72 15.09
C ALA A 63 -22.09 1.61 14.16
N VAL A 64 -20.87 1.19 13.79
CA VAL A 64 -19.93 1.97 13.01
C VAL A 64 -19.64 1.38 11.63
N VAL A 65 -19.77 0.07 11.45
CA VAL A 65 -19.51 -0.63 10.19
C VAL A 65 -20.81 -1.21 9.65
N GLN A 66 -21.19 -0.76 8.45
CA GLN A 66 -22.36 -1.31 7.76
C GLN A 66 -22.03 -2.60 7.03
N TYR A 67 -20.88 -2.63 6.39
CA TYR A 67 -20.35 -3.77 5.63
C TYR A 67 -18.85 -3.88 5.91
N PRO A 68 -18.38 -4.96 6.54
CA PRO A 68 -16.96 -5.22 6.72
C PRO A 68 -16.22 -5.32 5.37
N PHE A 69 -14.93 -5.09 5.39
CA PHE A 69 -14.10 -5.27 4.19
C PHE A 69 -14.16 -6.72 3.72
N GLY A 70 -14.43 -6.91 2.43
CA GLY A 70 -14.59 -8.25 1.86
C GLY A 70 -16.01 -8.80 1.93
N TYR A 71 -16.94 -8.12 2.61
CA TYR A 71 -18.34 -8.54 2.65
C TYR A 71 -18.97 -8.65 1.27
N GLY A 72 -19.77 -9.70 1.07
CA GLY A 72 -20.51 -9.92 -0.15
C GLY A 72 -21.72 -10.80 0.05
N LEU A 73 -22.64 -10.73 -0.91
CA LEU A 73 -23.83 -11.57 -0.95
C LEU A 73 -23.79 -12.49 -2.19
N SER A 74 -24.42 -13.65 -2.07
CA SER A 74 -24.59 -14.59 -3.16
C SER A 74 -26.04 -15.02 -3.28
N TYR A 75 -26.46 -15.38 -4.50
CA TYR A 75 -27.77 -16.01 -4.75
C TYR A 75 -27.76 -17.53 -4.49
N THR A 76 -26.61 -18.08 -4.07
CA THR A 76 -26.44 -19.48 -3.71
C THR A 76 -25.64 -19.61 -2.43
N SER A 77 -25.54 -20.81 -1.87
CA SER A 77 -24.82 -21.09 -0.64
C SER A 77 -23.57 -21.92 -0.93
N PHE A 78 -22.52 -21.69 -0.13
CA PHE A 78 -21.25 -22.42 -0.24
C PHE A 78 -20.84 -23.00 1.10
N LYS A 79 -20.42 -24.26 1.07
CA LYS A 79 -19.78 -24.96 2.18
C LYS A 79 -18.27 -24.98 1.95
N TRP A 80 -17.52 -24.66 3.01
CA TRP A 80 -16.07 -24.80 2.99
C TRP A 80 -15.62 -25.98 3.86
N THR A 81 -14.50 -26.55 3.49
CA THR A 81 -13.77 -27.53 4.29
C THR A 81 -12.29 -27.20 4.21
N LEU A 82 -11.64 -26.95 5.35
CA LEU A 82 -10.19 -26.82 5.39
C LEU A 82 -9.57 -28.22 5.35
N ASP A 83 -9.11 -28.63 4.17
CA ASP A 83 -8.56 -29.99 3.96
C ASP A 83 -7.18 -30.14 4.58
N SER A 84 -6.34 -29.13 4.41
CA SER A 84 -4.99 -29.16 4.98
C SER A 84 -4.34 -27.77 5.05
N VAL A 85 -3.40 -27.66 5.98
CA VAL A 85 -2.36 -26.63 5.95
C VAL A 85 -1.03 -27.36 5.76
N MET A 86 -0.26 -26.95 4.76
CA MET A 86 1.00 -27.59 4.39
C MET A 86 2.17 -26.64 4.57
N LYS A 87 3.33 -27.20 4.95
CA LYS A 87 4.64 -26.57 4.91
C LYS A 87 5.57 -27.49 4.12
N GLY A 88 5.87 -27.11 2.88
CA GLY A 88 6.46 -28.05 1.91
C GLY A 88 5.55 -29.28 1.75
N ASP A 89 6.11 -30.47 1.95
CA ASP A 89 5.37 -31.74 1.87
C ASP A 89 4.75 -32.17 3.22
N THR A 90 4.92 -31.38 4.27
CA THR A 90 4.45 -31.73 5.62
C THR A 90 3.07 -31.12 5.87
N LYS A 91 2.10 -31.98 6.22
CA LYS A 91 0.78 -31.52 6.70
C LYS A 91 0.89 -31.09 8.16
N LEU A 92 0.40 -29.89 8.44
CA LEU A 92 0.39 -29.30 9.77
C LEU A 92 -0.97 -29.52 10.45
N SER A 93 -0.95 -29.65 11.77
CA SER A 93 -2.15 -29.81 12.61
C SER A 93 -2.55 -28.51 13.33
N GLY A 94 -1.60 -27.59 13.47
CA GLY A 94 -1.66 -26.37 14.27
C GLY A 94 -0.69 -26.46 15.46
N ASN A 95 -0.21 -25.31 15.92
CA ASN A 95 0.81 -25.13 16.96
C ASN A 95 2.26 -25.53 16.56
N GLU A 96 2.51 -25.87 15.32
CA GLU A 96 3.86 -26.09 14.83
C GLU A 96 4.65 -24.79 14.74
N GLU A 97 5.97 -24.95 14.76
CA GLU A 97 6.92 -23.86 14.69
C GLU A 97 7.15 -23.42 13.24
N LEU A 98 7.16 -22.09 13.03
CA LEU A 98 7.44 -21.47 11.75
C LEU A 98 8.87 -20.94 11.72
N GLY A 99 9.61 -21.30 10.67
CA GLY A 99 10.93 -20.75 10.35
C GLY A 99 10.82 -19.48 9.49
N LYS A 100 11.92 -18.73 9.43
CA LYS A 100 12.02 -17.42 8.73
C LYS A 100 11.54 -17.47 7.27
N ASP A 101 11.89 -18.52 6.55
CA ASP A 101 11.66 -18.67 5.12
C ASP A 101 10.50 -19.62 4.78
N ASP A 102 9.73 -20.00 5.79
CA ASP A 102 8.61 -20.93 5.61
C ASP A 102 7.48 -20.28 4.81
N THR A 103 6.82 -21.12 4.02
CA THR A 103 5.58 -20.79 3.32
C THR A 103 4.51 -21.79 3.73
N LEU A 104 3.39 -21.28 4.20
CA LEU A 104 2.20 -22.06 4.48
C LEU A 104 1.29 -22.08 3.25
N ILE A 105 0.73 -23.25 2.97
CA ILE A 105 -0.24 -23.47 1.90
C ILE A 105 -1.51 -24.02 2.53
N PHE A 106 -2.59 -23.25 2.42
CA PHE A 106 -3.92 -23.62 2.89
C PHE A 106 -4.73 -24.17 1.71
N LYS A 107 -5.24 -25.39 1.84
CA LYS A 107 -6.10 -26.03 0.86
C LYS A 107 -7.52 -26.10 1.39
N VAL A 108 -8.43 -25.45 0.68
CA VAL A 108 -9.82 -25.31 1.08
C VAL A 108 -10.71 -25.83 -0.02
N TRP A 109 -11.49 -26.87 0.28
CA TRP A 109 -12.54 -27.33 -0.62
C TRP A 109 -13.76 -26.42 -0.48
N VAL A 110 -14.24 -25.86 -1.58
CA VAL A 110 -15.44 -25.02 -1.65
C VAL A 110 -16.46 -25.70 -2.52
N GLU A 111 -17.63 -26.00 -1.96
CA GLU A 111 -18.75 -26.66 -2.65
C GLU A 111 -19.96 -25.73 -2.72
N ASN A 112 -20.56 -25.60 -3.89
CA ASN A 112 -21.84 -24.91 -4.04
C ASN A 112 -22.97 -25.84 -3.59
N THR A 113 -23.52 -25.57 -2.40
CA THR A 113 -24.61 -26.34 -1.78
C THR A 113 -26.01 -25.76 -2.03
N GLY A 114 -26.08 -24.63 -2.75
CA GLY A 114 -27.36 -23.97 -3.07
C GLY A 114 -27.91 -24.38 -4.44
N ASN A 115 -28.89 -23.64 -4.91
CA ASN A 115 -29.68 -24.00 -6.10
C ASN A 115 -29.28 -23.23 -7.38
N PHE A 116 -28.38 -22.27 -7.29
CA PHE A 116 -27.96 -21.43 -8.42
C PHE A 116 -26.46 -21.55 -8.63
N SER A 117 -26.04 -21.40 -9.88
CA SER A 117 -24.60 -21.30 -10.18
C SER A 117 -24.03 -20.00 -9.60
N GLY A 118 -22.87 -20.07 -8.96
CA GLY A 118 -22.25 -18.92 -8.32
C GLY A 118 -20.76 -19.09 -8.14
N LYS A 119 -20.12 -18.02 -7.62
CA LYS A 119 -18.73 -18.00 -7.22
C LYS A 119 -18.63 -17.54 -5.79
N ASP A 120 -17.66 -18.08 -5.05
CA ASP A 120 -17.33 -17.66 -3.70
C ASP A 120 -15.91 -17.14 -3.59
N VAL A 121 -15.62 -16.39 -2.55
CA VAL A 121 -14.27 -15.83 -2.26
C VAL A 121 -13.80 -16.36 -0.92
N VAL A 122 -12.72 -17.12 -0.93
CA VAL A 122 -12.04 -17.54 0.29
C VAL A 122 -10.97 -16.50 0.62
N GLN A 123 -11.04 -15.94 1.83
CA GLN A 123 -10.12 -14.92 2.31
C GLN A 123 -9.33 -15.48 3.47
N LEU A 124 -7.99 -15.35 3.42
CA LEU A 124 -7.07 -15.76 4.48
C LEU A 124 -6.54 -14.52 5.20
N TYR A 125 -6.81 -14.44 6.48
CA TYR A 125 -6.31 -13.39 7.36
C TYR A 125 -5.35 -13.95 8.39
N PHE A 126 -4.49 -13.08 8.93
CA PHE A 126 -3.71 -13.40 10.11
C PHE A 126 -3.83 -12.32 11.18
N ASN A 127 -3.73 -12.78 12.43
CA ASN A 127 -3.65 -11.95 13.63
C ASN A 127 -2.26 -12.19 14.25
N PRO A 128 -1.39 -11.17 14.29
CA PRO A 128 -0.05 -11.28 14.87
C PRO A 128 -0.09 -11.13 16.40
N PRO A 129 0.93 -11.62 17.13
CA PRO A 129 1.08 -11.30 18.54
C PRO A 129 1.31 -9.80 18.70
N TYR A 130 0.66 -9.20 19.70
CA TYR A 130 0.83 -7.77 19.99
C TYR A 130 1.19 -7.58 21.46
N THR A 131 2.23 -6.79 21.69
CA THR A 131 2.62 -6.33 23.02
C THR A 131 2.28 -4.86 23.14
N LYS A 132 1.51 -4.49 24.15
CA LYS A 132 1.06 -3.11 24.39
C LYS A 132 2.27 -2.15 24.47
N GLY A 133 2.29 -1.15 23.58
CA GLY A 133 3.40 -0.20 23.47
C GLY A 133 4.63 -0.71 22.70
N GLY A 134 4.61 -1.94 22.21
CA GLY A 134 5.58 -2.48 21.28
C GLY A 134 5.35 -2.02 19.84
N ILE A 135 5.77 -2.84 18.88
CA ILE A 135 5.58 -2.57 17.44
C ILE A 135 4.09 -2.50 17.11
N GLU A 136 3.69 -1.47 16.39
CA GLU A 136 2.30 -1.30 15.98
C GLU A 136 1.88 -2.39 14.97
N LYS A 137 0.76 -3.04 15.26
CA LYS A 137 0.22 -4.17 14.48
C LYS A 137 -1.30 -4.15 14.49
N ALA A 138 -1.87 -4.18 13.29
CA ALA A 138 -3.31 -4.37 13.18
C ALA A 138 -3.73 -5.77 13.63
N SER A 139 -4.90 -5.89 14.25
CA SER A 139 -5.42 -7.17 14.73
C SER A 139 -5.76 -8.14 13.60
N GLN A 140 -6.24 -7.62 12.45
CA GLN A 140 -6.58 -8.43 11.28
C GLN A 140 -5.84 -7.94 10.04
N ASN A 141 -5.18 -8.86 9.35
CA ASN A 141 -4.42 -8.56 8.14
C ASN A 141 -4.75 -9.58 7.06
N LEU A 142 -5.32 -9.14 5.94
CA LEU A 142 -5.51 -9.98 4.77
C LEU A 142 -4.15 -10.34 4.19
N ILE A 143 -3.88 -11.63 4.00
CA ILE A 143 -2.62 -12.11 3.44
C ILE A 143 -2.79 -12.73 2.06
N ASP A 144 -3.92 -13.43 1.81
CA ASP A 144 -4.23 -13.98 0.49
C ASP A 144 -5.73 -14.14 0.30
N PHE A 145 -6.18 -14.18 -0.94
CA PHE A 145 -7.56 -14.51 -1.29
C PHE A 145 -7.65 -15.17 -2.67
N GLN A 146 -8.64 -16.03 -2.83
CA GLN A 146 -8.94 -16.61 -4.12
C GLN A 146 -10.45 -16.72 -4.34
N LYS A 147 -10.87 -16.45 -5.57
CA LYS A 147 -12.25 -16.62 -6.01
C LYS A 147 -12.39 -17.88 -6.81
N THR A 148 -13.43 -18.67 -6.51
CA THR A 148 -13.74 -19.90 -7.26
C THR A 148 -14.03 -19.61 -8.72
N SER A 149 -13.95 -20.64 -9.54
CA SER A 149 -14.61 -20.66 -10.84
C SER A 149 -16.14 -20.58 -10.65
N LEU A 150 -16.91 -20.53 -11.74
CA LEU A 150 -18.35 -20.63 -11.64
C LEU A 150 -18.73 -22.08 -11.28
N LEU A 151 -19.25 -22.29 -10.08
CA LEU A 151 -19.67 -23.59 -9.60
C LEU A 151 -21.19 -23.76 -9.79
N ASN A 152 -21.61 -24.82 -10.47
CA ASN A 152 -23.02 -25.22 -10.53
C ASN A 152 -23.42 -25.86 -9.18
N PRO A 153 -24.75 -26.01 -8.90
CA PRO A 153 -25.22 -26.75 -7.74
C PRO A 153 -24.57 -28.13 -7.61
N GLY A 154 -24.02 -28.43 -6.42
CA GLY A 154 -23.30 -29.67 -6.12
C GLY A 154 -21.88 -29.77 -6.68
N GLN A 155 -21.39 -28.76 -7.38
CA GLN A 155 -19.97 -28.72 -7.81
C GLN A 155 -19.09 -28.09 -6.75
N GLY A 156 -17.85 -28.57 -6.66
CA GLY A 156 -16.82 -28.03 -5.79
C GLY A 156 -15.47 -27.83 -6.48
N GLU A 157 -14.61 -27.06 -5.83
CA GLU A 157 -13.27 -26.72 -6.30
C GLU A 157 -12.32 -26.60 -5.10
N GLU A 158 -11.08 -27.08 -5.24
CA GLU A 158 -10.02 -26.82 -4.25
C GLU A 158 -9.44 -25.42 -4.48
N ILE A 159 -9.50 -24.59 -3.48
CA ILE A 159 -8.86 -23.28 -3.42
C ILE A 159 -7.56 -23.40 -2.66
N THR A 160 -6.48 -22.85 -3.21
CA THR A 160 -5.17 -22.81 -2.58
C THR A 160 -4.81 -21.38 -2.22
N LEU A 161 -4.49 -21.13 -0.94
CA LEU A 161 -4.04 -19.85 -0.42
C LEU A 161 -2.65 -19.99 0.18
N THR A 162 -1.86 -18.93 0.09
CA THR A 162 -0.46 -18.95 0.48
C THR A 162 -0.15 -17.87 1.50
N ALA A 163 0.70 -18.19 2.49
CA ALA A 163 1.21 -17.23 3.45
C ALA A 163 2.70 -17.46 3.67
N LYS A 164 3.55 -16.52 3.27
CA LYS A 164 4.98 -16.54 3.60
C LYS A 164 5.20 -15.94 4.97
N VAL A 165 6.10 -16.48 5.76
CA VAL A 165 6.45 -15.92 7.07
C VAL A 165 6.98 -14.49 6.94
N SER A 166 7.73 -14.20 5.90
CA SER A 166 8.18 -12.82 5.59
C SER A 166 7.05 -11.80 5.45
N ASP A 167 5.87 -12.24 4.96
CA ASP A 167 4.72 -11.36 4.73
C ASP A 167 3.96 -11.03 6.04
N LEU A 168 4.33 -11.68 7.15
CA LEU A 168 3.82 -11.39 8.50
C LEU A 168 4.58 -10.25 9.18
N ALA A 169 5.67 -9.76 8.57
CA ALA A 169 6.54 -8.77 9.18
C ALA A 169 5.83 -7.43 9.40
N SER A 170 6.14 -6.82 10.54
CA SER A 170 5.80 -5.45 10.87
C SER A 170 7.05 -4.60 10.86
N TYR A 171 6.93 -3.30 10.58
CA TYR A 171 8.07 -2.40 10.54
C TYR A 171 8.25 -1.72 11.90
N ASP A 172 9.39 -1.94 12.55
CA ASP A 172 9.77 -1.23 13.76
C ASP A 172 10.62 -0.02 13.40
N THR A 173 10.04 1.17 13.56
CA THR A 173 10.74 2.43 13.29
C THR A 173 11.65 2.85 14.45
N TYR A 174 11.30 2.46 15.68
CA TYR A 174 11.86 3.05 16.91
C TYR A 174 12.50 2.04 17.86
N ASP A 175 12.75 0.82 17.42
CA ASP A 175 13.23 -0.27 18.28
C ASP A 175 12.31 -0.45 19.51
N LYS A 176 11.00 -0.54 19.25
CA LYS A 176 9.97 -0.62 20.29
C LYS A 176 10.05 -1.87 21.16
N ASN A 177 10.60 -2.94 20.62
CA ASN A 177 10.84 -4.18 21.35
C ASN A 177 12.23 -4.24 22.00
N ASN A 178 13.09 -3.21 21.84
CA ASN A 178 14.42 -3.07 22.42
C ASN A 178 15.37 -4.23 22.06
N ASN A 179 15.31 -4.72 20.82
CA ASN A 179 16.19 -5.76 20.35
C ASN A 179 17.42 -5.25 19.57
N GLY A 180 17.54 -3.91 19.42
CA GLY A 180 18.62 -3.23 18.70
C GLY A 180 18.44 -3.20 17.19
N PHE A 181 17.24 -3.55 16.67
CA PHE A 181 16.94 -3.56 15.26
C PHE A 181 15.77 -2.61 14.95
N MET A 182 15.91 -1.83 13.89
CA MET A 182 14.86 -0.98 13.32
C MET A 182 14.65 -1.36 11.87
N GLY A 183 13.50 -1.92 11.56
CA GLY A 183 13.21 -2.45 10.23
C GLY A 183 12.04 -3.43 10.23
N TYR A 184 11.97 -4.25 9.19
CA TYR A 184 10.94 -5.29 9.09
C TYR A 184 11.30 -6.50 9.94
N GLU A 185 10.41 -6.87 10.85
CA GLU A 185 10.58 -8.08 11.65
C GLU A 185 9.27 -8.83 11.92
N VAL A 186 9.40 -10.13 12.06
CA VAL A 186 8.37 -11.03 12.58
C VAL A 186 8.74 -11.33 14.01
N GLU A 187 7.98 -10.82 14.98
CA GLU A 187 8.27 -11.05 16.39
C GLU A 187 7.94 -12.48 16.81
N GLU A 188 8.62 -12.96 17.85
CA GLU A 188 8.26 -14.21 18.49
C GLU A 188 6.83 -14.17 19.05
N GLY A 189 6.14 -15.30 19.02
CA GLY A 189 4.78 -15.40 19.53
C GLY A 189 3.88 -16.30 18.69
N ASN A 190 2.59 -16.25 18.99
CA ASN A 190 1.59 -17.04 18.28
C ASN A 190 0.92 -16.18 17.21
N TYR A 191 0.91 -16.70 15.99
CA TYR A 191 0.21 -16.13 14.84
C TYR A 191 -1.03 -16.97 14.57
N THR A 192 -2.20 -16.32 14.56
CA THR A 192 -3.46 -17.00 14.27
C THR A 192 -3.85 -16.71 12.83
N PHE A 193 -4.00 -17.75 12.01
CA PHE A 193 -4.51 -17.67 10.66
C PHE A 193 -5.98 -18.06 10.64
N SER A 194 -6.81 -17.32 9.91
CA SER A 194 -8.23 -17.57 9.83
C SER A 194 -8.77 -17.45 8.41
N LEU A 195 -9.65 -18.38 8.04
CA LEU A 195 -10.43 -18.34 6.81
C LEU A 195 -11.75 -17.62 7.08
N ARG A 196 -11.95 -16.53 6.38
CA ARG A 196 -13.04 -15.59 6.66
C ARG A 196 -13.87 -15.28 5.43
N THR A 197 -15.12 -14.89 5.65
CA THR A 197 -16.02 -14.39 4.60
C THR A 197 -15.83 -12.90 4.34
N ASP A 198 -15.31 -12.20 5.35
CA ASP A 198 -14.92 -10.79 5.33
C ASP A 198 -13.93 -10.53 6.47
N SER A 199 -13.47 -9.29 6.66
CA SER A 199 -12.48 -8.96 7.70
C SER A 199 -12.95 -9.26 9.13
N HIS A 200 -14.26 -9.28 9.37
CA HIS A 200 -14.83 -9.43 10.70
C HIS A 200 -15.34 -10.85 10.97
N HIS A 201 -16.01 -11.47 9.99
CA HIS A 201 -16.69 -12.74 10.20
C HIS A 201 -15.85 -13.95 9.80
N LEU A 202 -15.62 -14.82 10.77
CA LEU A 202 -15.05 -16.13 10.54
C LEU A 202 -16.06 -17.00 9.74
N LYS A 203 -15.58 -17.86 8.86
CA LYS A 203 -16.48 -18.76 8.12
C LYS A 203 -17.30 -19.64 9.08
N ASP A 204 -18.63 -19.52 8.98
CA ASP A 204 -19.61 -20.25 9.81
C ASP A 204 -19.40 -20.10 11.34
N ASP A 205 -18.74 -19.02 11.78
CA ASP A 205 -18.32 -18.76 13.16
C ASP A 205 -17.62 -19.96 13.82
N SER A 206 -16.90 -20.73 13.01
CA SER A 206 -16.31 -22.00 13.42
C SER A 206 -14.80 -21.93 13.58
N SER A 207 -14.30 -22.26 14.77
CA SER A 207 -12.87 -22.40 15.05
C SER A 207 -12.15 -23.48 14.21
N ALA A 208 -12.88 -24.31 13.46
CA ALA A 208 -12.30 -25.23 12.51
C ALA A 208 -11.52 -24.51 11.38
N PHE A 209 -11.88 -23.25 11.13
CA PHE A 209 -11.24 -22.37 10.14
C PHE A 209 -10.14 -21.48 10.72
N GLU A 210 -9.73 -21.72 11.95
CA GLU A 210 -8.58 -21.08 12.59
C GLU A 210 -7.44 -22.06 12.80
N LYS A 211 -6.22 -21.60 12.58
CA LYS A 211 -4.98 -22.32 12.87
C LYS A 211 -3.98 -21.38 13.54
N LYS A 212 -3.37 -21.85 14.62
CA LYS A 212 -2.32 -21.13 15.34
C LYS A 212 -0.97 -21.76 15.04
N PHE A 213 0.02 -20.92 14.79
CA PHE A 213 1.40 -21.37 14.62
C PHE A 213 2.30 -20.50 15.48
N LYS A 214 3.42 -21.06 15.89
CA LYS A 214 4.37 -20.42 16.78
C LYS A 214 5.60 -19.94 16.00
N VAL A 215 6.02 -18.72 16.24
CA VAL A 215 7.34 -18.21 15.92
C VAL A 215 8.12 -18.20 17.22
N SER A 216 9.18 -19.00 17.32
CA SER A 216 9.89 -19.21 18.59
C SER A 216 11.00 -18.21 18.85
N GLN A 217 11.37 -17.43 17.83
CA GLN A 217 12.33 -16.31 17.91
C GLN A 217 11.99 -15.30 16.84
N SER A 218 12.26 -14.02 17.11
CA SER A 218 12.04 -12.96 16.13
C SER A 218 12.95 -13.10 14.91
N TYR A 219 12.40 -12.80 13.73
CA TYR A 219 13.11 -12.81 12.45
C TYR A 219 13.20 -11.41 11.89
N GLN A 220 14.39 -10.97 11.57
CA GLN A 220 14.68 -9.66 10.98
C GLN A 220 14.90 -9.80 9.48
N TYR A 221 14.38 -8.84 8.71
CA TYR A 221 14.48 -8.78 7.24
C TYR A 221 15.16 -7.47 6.85
N ASP A 222 16.45 -7.55 6.60
CA ASP A 222 17.33 -6.43 6.28
C ASP A 222 17.49 -6.19 4.77
N LYS A 223 16.87 -7.03 3.94
CA LYS A 223 16.92 -6.93 2.49
C LYS A 223 15.54 -7.02 1.86
N ASP A 224 15.34 -6.22 0.83
CA ASP A 224 14.17 -6.33 -0.03
C ASP A 224 14.18 -7.68 -0.77
N PRO A 225 13.11 -8.47 -0.69
CA PRO A 225 13.11 -9.82 -1.25
C PRO A 225 13.10 -9.86 -2.79
N VAL A 226 12.79 -8.75 -3.45
CA VAL A 226 12.72 -8.66 -4.92
C VAL A 226 14.04 -8.13 -5.48
N THR A 227 14.55 -7.04 -4.92
CA THR A 227 15.76 -6.37 -5.42
C THR A 227 17.04 -6.85 -4.77
N GLY A 228 16.95 -7.48 -3.58
CA GLY A 228 18.10 -7.85 -2.76
C GLY A 228 18.82 -6.67 -2.10
N ASN A 229 18.32 -5.45 -2.30
CA ASN A 229 18.89 -4.25 -1.71
C ASN A 229 18.64 -4.22 -0.19
N GLU A 230 19.59 -3.64 0.52
CA GLU A 230 19.46 -3.42 1.97
C GLU A 230 18.29 -2.49 2.27
N VAL A 231 17.40 -2.91 3.18
CA VAL A 231 16.34 -2.08 3.74
C VAL A 231 16.89 -1.36 4.96
N LYS A 232 17.08 -0.05 4.86
CA LYS A 232 17.60 0.77 5.94
C LYS A 232 16.49 1.57 6.60
N ASN A 233 16.50 1.62 7.92
CA ASN A 233 15.74 2.63 8.62
C ASN A 233 16.39 4.00 8.38
N ARG A 234 15.65 4.88 7.74
CA ARG A 234 16.11 6.24 7.39
C ARG A 234 15.60 7.31 8.35
N PHE A 235 14.93 6.91 9.42
CA PHE A 235 14.55 7.80 10.49
C PHE A 235 15.71 7.92 11.47
N THR A 236 16.04 9.15 11.86
CA THR A 236 17.16 9.46 12.74
C THR A 236 16.76 10.45 13.83
N THR A 237 17.57 10.55 14.87
CA THR A 237 17.35 11.53 15.91
C THR A 237 17.99 12.85 15.52
N TYR A 238 17.18 13.90 15.47
CA TYR A 238 17.62 15.27 15.33
C TYR A 238 17.60 15.96 16.69
N THR A 239 18.65 16.68 17.00
CA THR A 239 18.72 17.53 18.21
C THR A 239 18.81 18.98 17.78
N ASN A 240 17.81 19.75 18.17
CA ASN A 240 17.79 21.17 17.96
C ASN A 240 18.96 21.86 18.66
N SER A 241 19.77 22.63 17.93
CA SER A 241 20.97 23.27 18.46
C SER A 241 20.67 24.43 19.45
N THR A 242 19.46 25.00 19.35
CA THR A 242 19.07 26.14 20.20
C THR A 242 18.40 25.69 21.49
N SER A 243 17.47 24.75 21.41
CA SER A 243 16.69 24.30 22.57
C SER A 243 17.25 23.05 23.24
N GLY A 244 18.10 22.30 22.55
CA GLY A 244 18.58 20.98 22.99
C GLY A 244 17.52 19.87 22.93
N ALA A 245 16.30 20.14 22.43
CA ALA A 245 15.27 19.15 22.30
C ALA A 245 15.59 18.20 21.15
N SER A 246 15.26 16.90 21.32
CA SER A 246 15.46 15.87 20.31
C SER A 246 14.13 15.41 19.75
N SER A 247 14.10 15.10 18.46
CA SER A 247 12.94 14.54 17.75
C SER A 247 13.41 13.58 16.66
N THR A 248 12.54 12.66 16.29
CA THR A 248 12.81 11.75 15.18
C THR A 248 12.47 12.43 13.86
N ILE A 249 13.35 12.33 12.90
CA ILE A 249 13.20 12.92 11.57
C ILE A 249 13.63 11.93 10.49
N TYR A 250 13.11 12.12 9.27
CA TYR A 250 13.57 11.37 8.12
C TYR A 250 15.00 11.81 7.74
N GLU A 251 15.91 10.86 7.62
CA GLU A 251 17.34 11.11 7.43
C GLU A 251 17.69 12.12 6.32
N PRO A 252 17.12 12.03 5.11
CA PRO A 252 17.36 13.04 4.08
C PRO A 252 16.89 14.44 4.44
N GLN A 253 16.01 14.57 5.43
CA GLN A 253 15.49 15.83 5.94
C GLN A 253 16.20 16.31 7.20
N ALA A 254 17.09 15.50 7.78
CA ALA A 254 17.88 15.86 8.96
C ALA A 254 18.60 17.19 8.78
N LYS A 255 19.12 17.44 7.60
CA LYS A 255 19.76 18.68 7.17
C LYS A 255 18.84 19.90 7.30
N TYR A 256 17.53 19.73 7.24
CA TYR A 256 16.52 20.78 7.25
C TYR A 256 15.72 20.84 8.55
N ALA A 257 16.05 19.99 9.50
CA ALA A 257 15.41 19.95 10.82
C ALA A 257 13.87 19.80 10.78
N ILE A 258 13.35 19.04 9.83
CA ILE A 258 11.93 18.79 9.75
C ILE A 258 11.59 17.60 10.65
N SER A 259 10.94 17.88 11.78
CA SER A 259 10.44 16.86 12.70
C SER A 259 9.24 16.14 12.10
N ILE A 260 9.22 14.82 12.21
CA ILE A 260 8.08 13.99 11.84
C ILE A 260 7.27 13.53 13.04
N GLU A 261 7.83 13.66 14.24
CA GLU A 261 7.19 13.22 15.48
C GLU A 261 7.51 14.17 16.63
N GLY A 262 6.58 14.27 17.58
CA GLY A 262 6.74 15.09 18.76
C GLY A 262 6.58 16.59 18.52
N ASN A 263 6.98 17.39 19.49
CA ASN A 263 7.02 18.84 19.35
C ASN A 263 8.29 19.23 18.60
N ASP A 264 8.14 19.95 17.52
CA ASP A 264 9.25 20.66 16.89
C ASP A 264 9.42 22.03 17.56
N PRO A 265 10.43 22.21 18.42
CA PRO A 265 10.60 23.47 19.14
C PRO A 265 11.06 24.63 18.23
N ASP A 266 11.56 24.31 17.03
CA ASP A 266 12.00 25.32 16.05
C ASP A 266 10.87 25.79 15.16
N ASN A 267 9.75 25.07 15.14
CA ASN A 267 8.66 25.34 14.27
C ASN A 267 7.36 25.57 15.05
N ASN A 268 7.02 26.83 15.27
CA ASN A 268 5.77 27.22 15.94
C ASN A 268 4.49 26.70 15.23
N TYR A 269 4.61 26.19 14.01
CA TYR A 269 3.50 25.63 13.24
C TYR A 269 3.38 24.13 13.40
N ASN A 270 4.45 23.46 13.84
CA ASN A 270 4.49 22.03 13.98
C ASN A 270 4.46 21.63 15.46
N GLN A 271 3.30 21.24 15.93
CA GLN A 271 3.15 20.70 17.28
C GLN A 271 3.45 19.19 17.34
N GLY A 272 4.15 18.68 16.32
CA GLY A 272 4.40 17.28 16.19
C GLY A 272 3.16 16.47 15.77
N ILE A 273 3.41 15.24 15.35
CA ILE A 273 2.39 14.27 14.97
C ILE A 273 2.22 13.31 16.13
N THR A 274 0.99 13.16 16.60
CA THR A 274 0.63 12.03 17.46
C THR A 274 0.08 10.95 16.55
N TYR A 275 0.83 9.88 16.37
CA TYR A 275 0.38 8.73 15.60
C TYR A 275 -0.65 7.93 16.41
N LEU A 276 -1.65 7.41 15.70
CA LEU A 276 -2.60 6.48 16.28
C LEU A 276 -1.87 5.23 16.77
N SER A 277 -2.09 4.87 18.01
CA SER A 277 -1.43 3.73 18.64
C SER A 277 -2.46 2.75 19.22
N ARG A 278 -2.25 1.47 18.96
CA ARG A 278 -3.04 0.40 19.56
C ARG A 278 -2.89 0.35 21.08
N ALA A 279 -1.80 0.85 21.63
CA ALA A 279 -1.58 0.93 23.07
C ALA A 279 -2.54 1.88 23.79
N ASP A 280 -3.00 2.93 23.09
CA ASP A 280 -3.94 3.93 23.60
C ASP A 280 -4.81 4.48 22.46
N PHE A 281 -5.71 3.65 21.96
CA PHE A 281 -6.56 3.98 20.82
C PHE A 281 -7.42 5.22 21.06
N GLU A 282 -7.96 5.39 22.27
CA GLU A 282 -8.79 6.53 22.61
C GLU A 282 -7.97 7.81 22.78
N GLY A 283 -6.85 7.74 23.47
CA GLY A 283 -6.00 8.91 23.74
C GLY A 283 -5.25 9.45 22.53
N THR A 284 -4.86 8.55 21.61
CA THR A 284 -4.14 8.92 20.39
C THR A 284 -5.06 9.17 19.19
N PHE A 285 -6.36 8.83 19.31
CA PHE A 285 -7.33 9.08 18.26
C PHE A 285 -7.47 10.59 17.99
N PRO A 286 -7.25 11.08 16.79
CA PRO A 286 -7.33 12.52 16.49
C PRO A 286 -8.79 12.99 16.56
N LYS A 287 -9.07 13.78 17.59
CA LYS A 287 -10.43 14.32 17.86
C LYS A 287 -10.78 15.53 16.98
N LYS A 288 -9.79 16.13 16.32
CA LYS A 288 -9.98 17.29 15.43
C LYS A 288 -9.00 17.22 14.28
N THR A 289 -9.49 17.51 13.09
CA THR A 289 -8.63 17.76 11.95
C THR A 289 -7.82 19.03 12.19
N LYS A 290 -6.50 18.95 12.07
CA LYS A 290 -5.61 20.12 12.15
C LYS A 290 -5.25 20.53 10.74
N ILE A 291 -5.52 21.77 10.39
CA ILE A 291 -5.03 22.38 9.15
C ILE A 291 -3.57 22.76 9.38
N ARG A 292 -2.69 22.23 8.56
CA ARG A 292 -1.27 22.55 8.61
C ARG A 292 -0.84 23.22 7.30
N ASN A 293 -0.31 24.42 7.44
CA ASN A 293 0.34 25.12 6.35
C ASN A 293 1.84 24.96 6.49
N MET A 294 2.53 24.91 5.37
CA MET A 294 3.99 24.93 5.41
C MET A 294 4.50 26.21 6.05
N SER A 295 5.47 26.09 6.95
CA SER A 295 6.26 27.22 7.35
C SER A 295 7.12 27.72 6.20
N LYS A 296 7.67 28.93 6.32
CA LYS A 296 8.67 29.44 5.37
C LYS A 296 9.81 28.44 5.20
N GLU A 297 10.31 27.97 6.33
CA GLU A 297 11.44 27.05 6.37
C GLU A 297 11.12 25.71 5.69
N MET A 298 9.99 25.09 5.98
CA MET A 298 9.53 23.89 5.29
C MET A 298 9.44 24.10 3.78
N TYR A 299 8.85 25.24 3.36
CA TYR A 299 8.74 25.56 1.96
C TYR A 299 10.10 25.74 1.29
N GLU A 300 10.99 26.52 1.94
CA GLU A 300 12.32 26.78 1.42
C GLU A 300 13.17 25.51 1.36
N ASN A 301 13.03 24.65 2.32
CA ASN A 301 13.79 23.40 2.40
C ASN A 301 13.22 22.29 1.48
N THR A 302 11.91 22.32 1.20
CA THR A 302 11.26 21.29 0.38
C THR A 302 11.18 21.68 -1.11
N PHE A 303 10.94 22.97 -1.40
CA PHE A 303 10.65 23.44 -2.75
C PHE A 303 11.66 24.45 -3.31
N LYS A 304 12.55 25.03 -2.50
CA LYS A 304 13.68 25.72 -3.08
C LYS A 304 14.58 24.72 -3.76
N VAL A 305 14.94 25.07 -4.98
CA VAL A 305 15.83 24.33 -5.85
C VAL A 305 17.25 24.37 -5.31
N HIS A 306 17.43 23.86 -4.11
CA HIS A 306 18.71 23.28 -3.72
C HIS A 306 18.47 21.79 -3.82
N ASP A 307 19.13 21.20 -4.77
CA ASP A 307 19.09 19.76 -4.84
C ASP A 307 19.77 19.21 -3.58
N PRO A 308 18.99 18.76 -2.56
CA PRO A 308 19.58 18.24 -1.34
C PRO A 308 20.28 16.89 -1.57
N PHE A 309 20.15 16.35 -2.77
CA PHE A 309 20.68 15.07 -3.19
C PHE A 309 21.93 15.18 -4.07
N ILE A 310 22.36 16.39 -4.45
CA ILE A 310 23.66 16.56 -5.08
C ILE A 310 24.71 16.37 -3.98
N ASP A 311 25.37 15.24 -4.03
CA ASP A 311 26.64 15.05 -3.35
C ASP A 311 27.72 15.79 -4.18
N GLU A 312 28.50 16.66 -3.53
CA GLU A 312 29.59 17.40 -4.20
C GLU A 312 30.67 16.45 -4.79
N THR A 313 30.62 15.19 -4.38
CA THR A 313 31.48 14.11 -4.90
C THR A 313 30.87 13.36 -6.08
N ASP A 314 29.60 13.63 -6.43
CA ASP A 314 28.94 13.00 -7.56
C ASP A 314 29.60 13.43 -8.88
N GLU A 315 30.06 12.46 -9.64
CA GLU A 315 30.55 12.70 -10.99
C GLU A 315 29.38 12.95 -11.95
N MET A 316 29.51 13.98 -12.76
CA MET A 316 28.53 14.25 -13.82
C MET A 316 28.43 13.06 -14.78
N PRO A 317 27.22 12.58 -15.08
CA PRO A 317 27.06 11.49 -16.03
C PRO A 317 27.54 11.89 -17.41
N ILE A 318 28.03 10.92 -18.16
CA ILE A 318 28.44 11.12 -19.57
C ILE A 318 27.18 11.48 -20.37
N THR A 319 27.24 12.61 -21.07
CA THR A 319 26.16 13.09 -21.94
C THR A 319 26.72 13.57 -23.29
N GLY A 320 25.88 13.50 -24.32
CA GLY A 320 26.26 13.96 -25.66
C GLY A 320 27.37 13.13 -26.33
N SER A 321 27.55 11.88 -25.89
CA SER A 321 28.53 10.97 -26.47
C SER A 321 28.24 10.69 -27.96
N THR A 322 29.30 10.66 -28.78
CA THR A 322 29.24 10.28 -30.18
C THR A 322 29.92 8.93 -30.46
N GLU A 323 30.27 8.19 -29.41
CA GLU A 323 30.93 6.90 -29.53
C GLU A 323 30.01 5.81 -30.13
N THR A 324 28.73 5.98 -29.98
CA THR A 324 27.70 5.04 -30.49
C THR A 324 26.57 5.80 -31.18
N ASN A 325 25.81 5.09 -32.02
CA ASN A 325 24.61 5.60 -32.69
C ASN A 325 23.42 4.66 -32.41
N TYR A 326 23.28 4.23 -31.17
CA TYR A 326 22.18 3.34 -30.78
C TYR A 326 20.82 4.06 -30.81
N THR A 327 19.84 3.32 -31.24
CA THR A 327 18.42 3.71 -31.20
C THR A 327 17.66 2.81 -30.24
N LEU A 328 16.41 3.15 -29.90
CA LEU A 328 15.55 2.28 -29.11
C LEU A 328 15.34 0.90 -29.74
N GLN A 329 15.49 0.79 -31.09
CA GLN A 329 15.38 -0.51 -31.74
C GLN A 329 16.55 -1.44 -31.40
N ASP A 330 17.76 -0.88 -31.17
CA ASP A 330 18.97 -1.65 -30.85
C ASP A 330 18.98 -2.20 -29.43
N VAL A 331 18.13 -1.66 -28.54
CA VAL A 331 17.97 -2.08 -27.14
C VAL A 331 16.65 -2.79 -26.87
N LYS A 332 15.79 -2.91 -27.87
CA LYS A 332 14.50 -3.56 -27.75
C LYS A 332 14.64 -5.03 -27.33
N GLY A 333 14.01 -5.39 -26.19
CA GLY A 333 14.01 -6.75 -25.67
C GLY A 333 15.28 -7.15 -24.91
N LEU A 334 16.23 -6.24 -24.73
CA LEU A 334 17.37 -6.46 -23.86
C LEU A 334 16.96 -6.38 -22.39
N PRO A 335 17.66 -7.08 -21.50
CA PRO A 335 17.51 -6.91 -20.06
C PRO A 335 17.70 -5.45 -19.64
N TYR A 336 17.07 -5.04 -18.53
CA TYR A 336 17.16 -3.68 -18.01
C TYR A 336 18.60 -3.23 -17.68
N ASP A 337 19.43 -4.17 -17.24
CA ASP A 337 20.82 -3.98 -16.85
C ASP A 337 21.82 -4.20 -18.02
N ASP A 338 21.34 -4.35 -19.25
CA ASP A 338 22.23 -4.47 -20.40
C ASP A 338 23.01 -3.14 -20.62
N PRO A 339 24.35 -3.18 -20.72
CA PRO A 339 25.19 -1.98 -20.88
C PRO A 339 24.86 -1.11 -22.10
N LYS A 340 24.12 -1.63 -23.06
CA LYS A 340 23.70 -0.84 -24.24
C LYS A 340 22.68 0.26 -23.83
N TRP A 341 21.93 0.09 -22.77
CA TRP A 341 21.05 1.14 -22.27
C TRP A 341 21.83 2.36 -21.83
N ASP A 342 22.92 2.16 -21.07
CA ASP A 342 23.79 3.26 -20.66
C ASP A 342 24.39 3.95 -21.87
N LYS A 343 24.89 3.19 -22.85
CA LYS A 343 25.45 3.74 -24.09
C LYS A 343 24.42 4.53 -24.90
N LEU A 344 23.18 4.11 -24.95
CA LEU A 344 22.10 4.84 -25.59
C LEU A 344 21.78 6.15 -24.84
N ILE A 345 21.71 6.11 -23.51
CA ILE A 345 21.41 7.29 -22.67
C ILE A 345 22.55 8.29 -22.76
N GLN A 346 23.81 7.85 -22.74
CA GLN A 346 25.00 8.69 -22.85
C GLN A 346 25.06 9.51 -24.15
N GLN A 347 24.36 9.11 -25.19
CA GLN A 347 24.24 9.88 -26.42
C GLN A 347 23.41 11.16 -26.25
N LEU A 348 22.50 11.18 -25.29
CA LEU A 348 21.62 12.32 -25.06
C LEU A 348 22.38 13.48 -24.43
N THR A 349 22.08 14.69 -24.87
CA THR A 349 22.59 15.90 -24.26
C THR A 349 21.85 16.22 -22.98
N VAL A 350 22.43 17.04 -22.11
CA VAL A 350 21.77 17.55 -20.90
C VAL A 350 20.42 18.21 -21.23
N GLN A 351 20.38 18.94 -22.36
CA GLN A 351 19.13 19.58 -22.79
C GLN A 351 18.06 18.54 -23.19
N GLU A 352 18.42 17.50 -23.93
CA GLU A 352 17.48 16.43 -24.32
C GLU A 352 16.96 15.66 -23.10
N LEU A 353 17.82 15.39 -22.11
CA LEU A 353 17.43 14.76 -20.84
C LEU A 353 16.50 15.67 -20.02
N GLY A 354 16.83 16.94 -19.91
CA GLY A 354 15.99 17.93 -19.24
C GLY A 354 14.64 18.11 -19.93
N ASP A 355 14.63 18.15 -21.25
CA ASP A 355 13.39 18.26 -22.04
C ASP A 355 12.52 17.01 -21.92
N LEU A 356 13.13 15.83 -21.89
CA LEU A 356 12.43 14.55 -21.68
C LEU A 356 11.71 14.53 -20.32
N SER A 357 12.35 15.06 -19.29
CA SER A 357 11.79 15.11 -17.92
C SER A 357 10.78 16.24 -17.74
N GLY A 358 10.96 17.39 -18.38
CA GLY A 358 10.23 18.63 -18.08
C GLY A 358 9.17 19.07 -19.10
N LYS A 359 9.21 18.57 -20.34
CA LYS A 359 8.35 19.10 -21.43
C LYS A 359 7.28 18.14 -21.92
N GLY A 360 7.17 16.95 -21.35
CA GLY A 360 6.22 15.95 -21.84
C GLY A 360 4.74 16.29 -21.61
N GLY A 361 4.42 16.97 -20.53
CA GLY A 361 3.05 17.15 -20.10
C GLY A 361 2.41 15.79 -19.79
N PHE A 362 1.26 15.51 -20.41
CA PHE A 362 0.67 14.16 -20.41
C PHE A 362 1.30 13.35 -21.56
N GLY A 363 2.48 12.79 -21.29
CA GLY A 363 3.26 12.01 -22.25
C GLY A 363 4.75 12.35 -22.22
N THR A 364 5.45 12.02 -23.28
CA THR A 364 6.87 12.33 -23.43
C THR A 364 7.16 12.92 -24.81
N ILE A 365 8.18 13.77 -24.89
CA ILE A 365 8.61 14.35 -26.17
C ILE A 365 9.23 13.31 -27.10
N ALA A 366 9.29 13.59 -28.40
CA ALA A 366 10.11 12.83 -29.33
C ALA A 366 11.58 13.18 -29.17
N ILE A 367 12.46 12.19 -29.37
CA ILE A 367 13.90 12.36 -29.50
C ILE A 367 14.34 11.57 -30.73
N ASP A 368 14.33 12.23 -31.88
CA ASP A 368 14.54 11.60 -33.18
C ASP A 368 15.91 10.93 -33.31
N LYS A 369 16.91 11.49 -32.66
CA LYS A 369 18.29 10.96 -32.63
C LYS A 369 18.37 9.50 -32.20
N ILE A 370 17.53 9.08 -31.24
CA ILE A 370 17.48 7.70 -30.75
C ILE A 370 16.24 6.96 -31.21
N GLY A 371 15.48 7.53 -32.15
CA GLY A 371 14.25 6.94 -32.66
C GLY A 371 13.12 6.86 -31.61
N LYS A 372 13.17 7.71 -30.57
CA LYS A 372 12.11 7.77 -29.57
C LYS A 372 10.93 8.61 -30.07
N PRO A 373 9.74 8.04 -30.27
CA PRO A 373 8.57 8.82 -30.67
C PRO A 373 8.06 9.68 -29.52
N LYS A 374 7.25 10.70 -29.85
CA LYS A 374 6.37 11.34 -28.88
C LYS A 374 5.36 10.31 -28.36
N THR A 375 5.08 10.34 -27.06
CA THR A 375 3.98 9.56 -26.45
C THR A 375 2.86 10.48 -25.98
N THR A 376 1.69 9.90 -25.81
CA THR A 376 0.52 10.55 -25.21
C THR A 376 -0.02 9.66 -24.11
N ASP A 377 -0.25 10.26 -22.95
CA ASP A 377 -0.83 9.58 -21.81
C ASP A 377 -2.23 10.15 -21.56
N SER A 378 -3.09 9.35 -20.94
CA SER A 378 -4.45 9.77 -20.61
C SER A 378 -4.80 9.37 -19.19
N ASP A 379 -5.51 10.26 -18.53
CA ASP A 379 -6.12 10.05 -17.24
C ASP A 379 -7.39 9.22 -17.34
N GLY A 380 -7.80 8.58 -16.24
CA GLY A 380 -9.17 8.12 -16.07
C GLY A 380 -9.33 6.78 -15.38
N GLY A 381 -9.84 6.77 -14.16
CA GLY A 381 -10.17 5.55 -13.40
C GLY A 381 -11.32 4.71 -13.96
N THR A 382 -11.95 5.17 -15.06
CA THR A 382 -13.04 4.48 -15.78
C THR A 382 -12.72 4.28 -17.26
N GLY A 383 -11.43 4.20 -17.63
CA GLY A 383 -10.96 4.25 -19.00
C GLY A 383 -10.48 5.65 -19.39
N PHE A 384 -10.04 5.83 -20.61
CA PHE A 384 -9.46 7.09 -21.06
C PHE A 384 -10.43 8.28 -20.98
N THR A 385 -9.93 9.45 -20.57
CA THR A 385 -10.74 10.68 -20.61
C THR A 385 -10.78 11.23 -22.02
N SER A 386 -11.98 11.60 -22.46
CA SER A 386 -12.22 12.10 -23.81
C SER A 386 -11.49 13.39 -24.15
N SER A 387 -11.11 14.21 -23.15
CA SER A 387 -10.41 15.48 -23.36
C SER A 387 -8.93 15.32 -23.72
N ILE A 388 -8.32 14.19 -23.39
CA ILE A 388 -6.90 13.91 -23.64
C ILE A 388 -6.73 12.88 -24.76
N ALA A 389 -7.67 11.94 -24.88
CA ALA A 389 -7.60 10.81 -25.80
C ALA A 389 -7.77 11.17 -27.28
N SER A 390 -8.11 12.40 -27.63
CA SER A 390 -8.25 12.74 -29.05
C SER A 390 -8.25 14.22 -29.34
N GLY A 391 -7.58 14.60 -30.40
CA GLY A 391 -7.88 15.80 -31.13
C GLY A 391 -9.30 15.84 -31.76
N ASP A 392 -10.05 14.72 -31.68
CA ASP A 392 -11.32 14.50 -32.40
C ASP A 392 -12.54 14.33 -31.50
N GLY A 393 -12.49 14.78 -30.23
CA GLY A 393 -13.66 14.71 -29.33
C GLY A 393 -13.98 13.32 -28.78
N GLY A 394 -12.97 12.53 -28.64
CA GLY A 394 -12.81 11.28 -27.92
C GLY A 394 -14.01 10.38 -27.67
N HIS A 395 -14.05 9.28 -28.38
CA HIS A 395 -15.01 8.21 -28.18
C HIS A 395 -14.42 7.04 -27.37
N ALA A 396 -13.77 7.36 -26.24
CA ALA A 396 -13.25 6.31 -25.35
C ALA A 396 -14.40 5.60 -24.62
N THR A 397 -14.26 4.27 -24.48
CA THR A 397 -15.20 3.43 -23.74
C THR A 397 -15.18 3.83 -22.24
N LYS A 398 -16.37 3.91 -21.65
CA LYS A 398 -16.52 4.06 -20.20
C LYS A 398 -16.66 2.68 -19.56
N TYR A 399 -15.61 2.29 -18.88
CA TYR A 399 -15.55 1.05 -18.10
C TYR A 399 -16.05 1.27 -16.67
N PRO A 400 -16.36 0.21 -15.93
CA PRO A 400 -16.51 0.30 -14.48
C PRO A 400 -15.25 0.88 -13.85
N ALA A 401 -15.39 1.65 -12.77
CA ALA A 401 -14.26 2.20 -12.04
C ALA A 401 -13.36 1.10 -11.47
N ALA A 402 -12.08 1.39 -11.30
CA ALA A 402 -11.11 0.46 -10.72
C ALA A 402 -11.57 -0.09 -9.37
N SER A 403 -12.16 0.76 -8.50
CA SER A 403 -12.75 0.35 -7.24
C SER A 403 -13.90 -0.66 -7.39
N THR A 404 -14.75 -0.51 -8.41
CA THR A 404 -15.83 -1.46 -8.70
C THR A 404 -15.29 -2.81 -9.17
N ILE A 405 -14.22 -2.79 -9.97
CA ILE A 405 -13.53 -4.02 -10.39
C ILE A 405 -12.88 -4.72 -9.18
N ALA A 406 -12.21 -3.95 -8.31
CA ALA A 406 -11.59 -4.48 -7.09
C ALA A 406 -12.62 -5.15 -6.16
N GLN A 407 -13.80 -4.55 -6.00
CA GLN A 407 -14.91 -5.12 -5.20
C GLN A 407 -15.41 -6.46 -5.72
N THR A 408 -15.09 -6.85 -6.95
CA THR A 408 -15.43 -8.19 -7.43
C THR A 408 -14.55 -9.30 -6.83
N TRP A 409 -13.43 -8.98 -6.21
CA TRP A 409 -12.43 -9.93 -5.70
C TRP A 409 -11.98 -10.95 -6.77
N ASP A 410 -12.01 -10.55 -8.04
CA ASP A 410 -11.70 -11.41 -9.18
C ASP A 410 -10.58 -10.76 -10.02
N TRP A 411 -9.35 -11.09 -9.68
CA TRP A 411 -8.18 -10.58 -10.39
C TRP A 411 -8.17 -10.94 -11.89
N LYS A 412 -8.86 -12.04 -12.31
CA LYS A 412 -9.02 -12.37 -13.72
C LYS A 412 -9.91 -11.34 -14.45
N LYS A 413 -10.88 -10.75 -13.73
CA LYS A 413 -11.67 -9.63 -14.28
C LYS A 413 -10.84 -8.35 -14.36
N ALA A 414 -10.02 -8.08 -13.35
CA ALA A 414 -9.10 -6.95 -13.38
C ALA A 414 -8.12 -7.06 -14.56
N TYR A 415 -7.56 -8.26 -14.79
CA TYR A 415 -6.71 -8.51 -15.95
C TYR A 415 -7.45 -8.27 -17.29
N LYS A 416 -8.66 -8.81 -17.45
CA LYS A 416 -9.46 -8.61 -18.67
C LYS A 416 -9.82 -7.14 -18.90
N TRP A 417 -10.13 -6.44 -17.82
CA TRP A 417 -10.42 -5.01 -17.84
C TRP A 417 -9.21 -4.19 -18.30
N GLY A 418 -8.04 -4.44 -17.69
CA GLY A 418 -6.79 -3.80 -18.10
C GLY A 418 -6.40 -4.12 -19.55
N ASN A 419 -6.59 -5.39 -19.98
CA ASN A 419 -6.32 -5.79 -21.36
C ASN A 419 -7.24 -5.06 -22.36
N ALA A 420 -8.53 -4.94 -22.05
CA ALA A 420 -9.48 -4.22 -22.92
C ALA A 420 -9.09 -2.72 -23.05
N ILE A 421 -8.70 -2.08 -21.94
CA ILE A 421 -8.22 -0.69 -21.97
C ILE A 421 -6.90 -0.58 -22.75
N GLY A 422 -5.99 -1.54 -22.59
CA GLY A 422 -4.73 -1.58 -23.35
C GLY A 422 -4.95 -1.69 -24.86
N GLU A 423 -5.87 -2.54 -25.31
CA GLU A 423 -6.22 -2.64 -26.74
C GLU A 423 -6.88 -1.36 -27.26
N GLU A 424 -7.73 -0.73 -26.47
CA GLU A 424 -8.33 0.56 -26.82
C GLU A 424 -7.27 1.66 -26.88
N GLY A 425 -6.33 1.71 -25.93
CA GLY A 425 -5.21 2.64 -25.93
C GLY A 425 -4.35 2.52 -27.17
N LYS A 426 -4.07 1.29 -27.60
CA LYS A 426 -3.37 1.02 -28.85
C LYS A 426 -4.15 1.56 -30.09
N ALA A 427 -5.47 1.37 -30.10
CA ALA A 427 -6.32 1.87 -31.19
C ALA A 427 -6.40 3.40 -31.22
N LEU A 428 -6.34 4.07 -30.04
CA LEU A 428 -6.36 5.51 -29.88
C LEU A 428 -4.97 6.15 -29.90
N ASN A 429 -3.92 5.38 -30.09
CA ASN A 429 -2.52 5.83 -30.01
C ASN A 429 -2.18 6.49 -28.66
N ILE A 430 -2.64 5.89 -27.56
CA ILE A 430 -2.33 6.29 -26.18
C ILE A 430 -1.34 5.28 -25.62
N GLN A 431 -0.20 5.73 -25.08
CA GLN A 431 0.87 4.88 -24.59
C GLN A 431 0.90 4.75 -23.08
N GLY A 432 0.35 5.71 -22.35
CA GLY A 432 0.29 5.70 -20.89
C GLY A 432 -1.13 5.91 -20.38
N TRP A 433 -1.45 5.25 -19.28
CA TRP A 433 -2.75 5.36 -18.63
C TRP A 433 -2.58 5.58 -17.13
N TYR A 434 -3.15 6.68 -16.61
CA TYR A 434 -3.23 6.98 -15.19
C TYR A 434 -4.57 6.50 -14.63
N ALA A 435 -4.55 5.50 -13.72
CA ALA A 435 -5.74 4.89 -13.14
C ALA A 435 -5.61 4.64 -11.64
#